data_1f2a83069826ed958980538ac41efc5f
#
_entry.id   1f2a83069826ed958980538ac41efc5f
#
_cell.length_a   1.000
_cell.length_b   1.000
_cell.length_c   1.000
_cell.angle_alpha   90.00
_cell.angle_beta   90.00
_cell.angle_gamma   90.00
#
_symmetry.space_group_name_H-M   'P 1'
#
loop_
_entity.id
_entity.type
_entity.pdbx_description
1 polymer ?
#
loop_
_entity_poly.entity_id
_entity_poly.type
_entity_poly.pdbx_seq_one_letter_code
_entity_poly.pdbx_strand_id
1 'polypeptide(L)'
;TALTPFADSNTAMKVEYRTWFEGFDGTTNYWVRMHAENADASLKSKLSSFTFTTPAEQIFRGCRPTVNSLTMLWEQTDRVTNLVLMDTDSVVVENHALTAAEIQNASATFEGLEMGTSYIVQIFYNEVLRGTMDVKTSGFINSVVLNVPGYIGVENINEFLTEFAGKGYKRATINFAAGLEWNLEGTIMIPTGIEDVSFVGSEDARGKLSQLNKVYFAIESEVKDVNFEYLSMNSDGGFMFQVGAEKFHDINFEGCEVKKVNSAVRLHSGAEGNSINFNNCLVSNTGGWSFLNVGSGCTIPSINVTNSTLTEFNTRIADIRVKTDIKFKNITLVNIAEKMTHLWLLDNNSKPTLTIENCIFAGPNGGQKLHSTNGNYGNVSISYGGSYKTNDLVEDSRPLTDITVVGLDIYGLFVDPANGDFHIKPGAGFAGTGVAGDPRWF
;
A
#
# COMPACT_ATOMS: atom_id res chain seq x y z
N THR A 1 22.50 -16.10 33.52
CA THR A 1 21.11 -15.82 33.95
C THR A 1 20.59 -17.07 34.64
N ALA A 2 20.13 -16.96 35.89
CA ALA A 2 19.48 -18.06 36.56
C ALA A 2 18.10 -18.27 35.94
N LEU A 3 17.83 -19.50 35.49
CA LEU A 3 16.58 -19.86 34.85
C LEU A 3 15.51 -20.16 35.91
N THR A 4 14.30 -19.70 35.69
CA THR A 4 13.17 -20.01 36.58
C THR A 4 12.52 -21.34 36.11
N PRO A 5 12.23 -22.29 37.05
CA PRO A 5 11.54 -23.50 36.70
C PRO A 5 10.13 -23.22 36.15
N PHE A 6 9.77 -23.86 35.06
CA PHE A 6 8.39 -23.88 34.58
C PHE A 6 7.69 -25.07 35.23
N ALA A 7 6.66 -24.82 36.03
CA ALA A 7 5.88 -25.88 36.66
C ALA A 7 4.84 -26.43 35.70
N ASP A 8 5.09 -27.63 35.14
CA ASP A 8 4.05 -28.43 34.53
C ASP A 8 3.49 -29.43 35.56
N SER A 9 2.17 -29.40 35.77
CA SER A 9 1.49 -30.07 36.86
C SER A 9 1.34 -31.60 36.66
N ASN A 10 1.94 -32.22 35.63
CA ASN A 10 1.58 -33.58 35.27
C ASN A 10 2.70 -34.61 35.17
N THR A 11 3.95 -34.30 35.53
CA THR A 11 5.02 -35.34 35.59
C THR A 11 6.02 -35.04 36.72
N ALA A 12 6.02 -35.87 37.73
CA ALA A 12 6.79 -35.78 38.97
C ALA A 12 8.33 -35.86 38.83
N MET A 13 8.92 -35.77 37.63
CA MET A 13 10.36 -35.90 37.40
C MET A 13 10.98 -35.04 36.29
N LYS A 14 10.27 -34.12 35.68
CA LYS A 14 10.83 -33.29 34.61
C LYS A 14 10.59 -31.81 34.92
N VAL A 15 11.65 -31.09 35.27
CA VAL A 15 11.62 -29.62 35.46
C VAL A 15 12.07 -29.01 34.13
N GLU A 16 11.18 -28.29 33.49
CA GLU A 16 11.51 -27.45 32.32
C GLU A 16 11.91 -26.05 32.75
N TYR A 17 12.98 -25.53 32.14
CA TYR A 17 13.44 -24.17 32.34
C TYR A 17 13.26 -23.42 31.03
N ARG A 18 12.64 -22.25 31.07
CA ARG A 18 12.47 -21.36 29.92
C ARG A 18 13.12 -20.03 30.20
N THR A 19 13.81 -19.49 29.21
CA THR A 19 14.34 -18.14 29.22
C THR A 19 14.23 -17.52 27.84
N TRP A 20 14.18 -16.21 27.82
CA TRP A 20 14.09 -15.42 26.59
C TRP A 20 15.38 -14.62 26.47
N PHE A 21 15.89 -14.55 25.28
CA PHE A 21 17.02 -13.73 24.90
C PHE A 21 16.55 -12.74 23.86
N GLU A 22 16.92 -11.47 24.02
CA GLU A 22 16.57 -10.35 23.16
C GLU A 22 17.83 -9.62 22.68
N GLY A 23 17.70 -8.74 21.68
CA GLY A 23 18.77 -7.90 21.18
C GLY A 23 19.74 -8.62 20.24
N PHE A 24 19.29 -9.65 19.53
CA PHE A 24 20.05 -10.29 18.50
C PHE A 24 20.05 -9.46 17.23
N ASP A 25 21.20 -9.43 16.52
CA ASP A 25 21.28 -8.91 15.16
C ASP A 25 20.62 -9.88 14.18
N GLY A 26 20.01 -9.36 13.12
CA GLY A 26 19.42 -10.18 12.05
C GLY A 26 20.48 -10.91 11.23
N THR A 27 20.10 -11.97 10.54
CA THR A 27 20.96 -12.78 9.64
C THR A 27 22.27 -13.23 10.27
N THR A 28 22.31 -13.34 11.58
CA THR A 28 23.54 -13.60 12.36
C THR A 28 23.48 -14.98 12.99
N ASN A 29 24.62 -15.70 12.92
CA ASN A 29 24.78 -16.99 13.58
C ASN A 29 25.14 -16.79 15.05
N TYR A 30 24.33 -17.36 15.93
CA TYR A 30 24.57 -17.34 17.36
C TYR A 30 24.85 -18.74 17.88
N TRP A 31 25.68 -18.79 18.90
CA TRP A 31 26.03 -20.02 19.59
C TRP A 31 25.60 -19.91 21.04
N VAL A 32 24.66 -20.77 21.46
CA VAL A 32 24.22 -20.88 22.84
C VAL A 32 24.95 -22.04 23.50
N ARG A 33 25.54 -21.76 24.67
CA ARG A 33 26.16 -22.76 25.53
C ARG A 33 25.49 -22.73 26.90
N MET A 34 25.17 -23.90 27.41
CA MET A 34 24.52 -24.04 28.72
C MET A 34 25.10 -25.20 29.50
N HIS A 35 25.08 -25.08 30.81
CA HIS A 35 25.32 -26.16 31.77
C HIS A 35 24.37 -25.95 32.97
N ALA A 36 24.05 -27.02 33.66
CA ALA A 36 23.37 -26.95 34.94
C ALA A 36 24.39 -27.05 36.06
N GLU A 37 24.14 -26.29 37.15
CA GLU A 37 24.92 -26.41 38.38
C GLU A 37 23.97 -26.39 39.58
N ASN A 38 24.38 -27.05 40.66
CA ASN A 38 23.67 -26.97 41.91
C ASN A 38 23.91 -25.63 42.64
N ALA A 39 23.14 -25.35 43.68
CA ALA A 39 23.13 -24.04 44.35
C ALA A 39 24.49 -23.59 44.91
N ASP A 40 25.35 -24.53 45.32
CA ASP A 40 26.69 -24.26 45.81
C ASP A 40 27.80 -24.41 44.78
N ALA A 41 27.43 -24.60 43.48
CA ALA A 41 28.34 -24.77 42.36
C ALA A 41 29.32 -25.94 42.48
N SER A 42 29.08 -26.87 43.42
CA SER A 42 29.94 -28.06 43.66
C SER A 42 29.79 -29.12 42.56
N LEU A 43 28.64 -29.13 41.88
CA LEU A 43 28.34 -30.08 40.81
C LEU A 43 27.95 -29.29 39.55
N LYS A 44 28.57 -29.67 38.42
CA LYS A 44 28.24 -29.07 37.11
C LYS A 44 27.97 -30.17 36.07
N SER A 45 26.93 -29.98 35.31
CA SER A 45 26.67 -30.85 34.15
C SER A 45 27.71 -30.68 33.05
N LYS A 46 27.73 -31.60 32.10
CA LYS A 46 28.44 -31.40 30.84
C LYS A 46 27.86 -30.17 30.12
N LEU A 47 28.73 -29.45 29.41
CA LEU A 47 28.33 -28.36 28.56
C LEU A 47 27.47 -28.88 27.40
N SER A 48 26.29 -28.30 27.22
CA SER A 48 25.47 -28.48 26.04
C SER A 48 25.53 -27.23 25.19
N SER A 49 25.51 -27.36 23.88
CA SER A 49 25.53 -26.23 22.96
C SER A 49 24.69 -26.50 21.73
N PHE A 50 24.13 -25.43 21.20
CA PHE A 50 23.47 -25.42 19.89
C PHE A 50 23.72 -24.10 19.20
N THR A 51 23.52 -24.08 17.88
CA THR A 51 23.60 -22.87 17.05
C THR A 51 22.27 -22.58 16.42
N PHE A 52 21.97 -21.32 16.22
CA PHE A 52 20.85 -20.89 15.40
C PHE A 52 21.24 -19.65 14.62
N THR A 53 20.55 -19.41 13.50
CA THR A 53 20.66 -18.19 12.71
C THR A 53 19.40 -17.36 12.91
N THR A 54 19.55 -16.08 13.21
CA THR A 54 18.40 -15.17 13.27
C THR A 54 17.85 -14.93 11.87
N PRO A 55 16.53 -14.68 11.73
CA PRO A 55 15.95 -14.24 10.46
C PRO A 55 16.60 -12.97 9.93
N ALA A 56 16.41 -12.69 8.65
CA ALA A 56 16.79 -11.41 8.08
C ALA A 56 16.04 -10.29 8.81
N GLU A 57 16.76 -9.24 9.19
CA GLU A 57 16.17 -8.06 9.80
C GLU A 57 15.63 -7.13 8.70
N GLN A 58 14.58 -6.40 9.01
CA GLN A 58 14.01 -5.41 8.12
C GLN A 58 13.62 -4.16 8.93
N ILE A 59 14.46 -3.15 8.87
CA ILE A 59 14.24 -1.88 9.57
C ILE A 59 13.77 -0.76 8.65
N PHE A 60 13.70 -0.97 7.33
CA PHE A 60 13.11 0.03 6.44
C PHE A 60 11.62 0.23 6.74
N ARG A 61 11.21 1.49 6.78
CA ARG A 61 9.81 1.93 6.92
C ARG A 61 9.20 2.32 5.59
N GLY A 62 10.01 2.67 4.60
CA GLY A 62 9.53 3.05 3.27
C GLY A 62 10.57 3.80 2.46
N CYS A 63 10.12 4.25 1.29
CA CYS A 63 10.87 5.09 0.39
C CYS A 63 9.96 6.22 -0.13
N ARG A 64 10.52 7.42 -0.28
CA ARG A 64 9.88 8.55 -0.97
C ARG A 64 10.65 8.79 -2.26
N PRO A 65 10.16 8.26 -3.38
CA PRO A 65 10.79 8.47 -4.67
C PRO A 65 10.41 9.80 -5.30
N THR A 66 11.30 10.31 -6.13
CA THR A 66 11.04 11.35 -7.11
C THR A 66 11.44 10.87 -8.49
N VAL A 67 11.39 11.72 -9.51
CA VAL A 67 11.82 11.36 -10.87
C VAL A 67 13.34 11.06 -10.96
N ASN A 68 14.14 11.50 -9.98
CA ASN A 68 15.60 11.35 -10.00
C ASN A 68 16.24 11.16 -8.64
N SER A 69 15.47 10.84 -7.61
CA SER A 69 15.99 10.57 -6.26
C SER A 69 15.16 9.55 -5.50
N LEU A 70 15.76 8.96 -4.47
CA LEU A 70 15.15 8.02 -3.55
C LEU A 70 15.50 8.41 -2.12
N THR A 71 14.51 8.89 -1.34
CA THR A 71 14.71 9.12 0.10
C THR A 71 14.28 7.88 0.87
N MET A 72 15.24 7.19 1.44
CA MET A 72 15.00 6.00 2.27
C MET A 72 14.64 6.39 3.69
N LEU A 73 13.70 5.67 4.29
CA LEU A 73 13.23 5.86 5.65
C LEU A 73 13.38 4.55 6.42
N TRP A 74 13.85 4.62 7.67
CA TRP A 74 14.02 3.43 8.51
C TRP A 74 13.59 3.67 9.96
N GLU A 75 13.60 2.63 10.77
CA GLU A 75 13.34 2.72 12.20
C GLU A 75 14.41 3.56 12.91
N GLN A 76 13.97 4.45 13.81
CA GLN A 76 14.90 5.26 14.57
C GLN A 76 15.87 4.38 15.38
N THR A 77 17.13 4.41 15.03
CA THR A 77 18.21 3.67 15.70
C THR A 77 19.56 4.31 15.41
N ASP A 78 20.49 4.21 16.33
CA ASP A 78 21.91 4.59 16.15
C ASP A 78 22.76 3.44 15.58
N ARG A 79 22.18 2.23 15.46
CA ARG A 79 22.86 1.04 14.93
C ARG A 79 22.72 0.93 13.41
N VAL A 80 23.12 1.98 12.70
CA VAL A 80 23.20 2.03 11.25
C VAL A 80 24.49 2.79 10.84
N THR A 81 25.15 2.37 9.76
CA THR A 81 26.40 2.98 9.30
C THR A 81 26.36 3.43 7.86
N ASN A 82 25.69 2.69 6.98
CA ASN A 82 25.66 2.99 5.57
C ASN A 82 24.45 2.39 4.87
N LEU A 83 24.11 2.98 3.72
CA LEU A 83 23.21 2.45 2.73
C LEU A 83 23.96 2.04 1.49
N VAL A 84 23.57 0.93 0.87
CA VAL A 84 24.11 0.48 -0.41
C VAL A 84 22.99 0.46 -1.43
N LEU A 85 23.10 1.26 -2.48
CA LEU A 85 22.20 1.29 -3.63
C LEU A 85 22.78 0.38 -4.72
N MET A 86 21.98 -0.52 -5.24
CA MET A 86 22.35 -1.45 -6.31
C MET A 86 21.32 -1.38 -7.43
N ASP A 87 21.73 -1.70 -8.64
CA ASP A 87 20.80 -1.99 -9.72
C ASP A 87 20.16 -3.39 -9.56
N THR A 88 19.28 -3.77 -10.48
CA THR A 88 18.58 -5.06 -10.45
C THR A 88 19.49 -6.27 -10.70
N ASP A 89 20.69 -6.05 -11.23
CA ASP A 89 21.74 -7.06 -11.43
C ASP A 89 22.67 -7.18 -10.22
N SER A 90 22.35 -6.48 -9.11
CA SER A 90 23.12 -6.40 -7.87
C SER A 90 24.49 -5.72 -8.03
N VAL A 91 24.66 -4.89 -9.06
CA VAL A 91 25.84 -4.05 -9.20
C VAL A 91 25.69 -2.80 -8.34
N VAL A 92 26.70 -2.53 -7.51
CA VAL A 92 26.67 -1.36 -6.62
C VAL A 92 26.74 -0.07 -7.43
N VAL A 93 25.70 0.75 -7.31
CA VAL A 93 25.60 2.10 -7.90
C VAL A 93 26.24 3.12 -6.95
N GLU A 94 25.89 3.04 -5.67
CA GLU A 94 26.40 3.93 -4.63
C GLU A 94 26.51 3.21 -3.29
N ASN A 95 27.55 3.53 -2.51
CA ASN A 95 27.67 3.15 -1.10
C ASN A 95 27.76 4.44 -0.28
N HIS A 96 26.65 4.79 0.35
CA HIS A 96 26.45 6.03 1.08
C HIS A 96 26.73 5.84 2.57
N ALA A 97 27.83 6.42 3.08
CA ALA A 97 28.11 6.45 4.51
C ALA A 97 27.20 7.46 5.21
N LEU A 98 26.42 7.01 6.19
CA LEU A 98 25.44 7.84 6.88
C LEU A 98 26.10 8.89 7.75
N THR A 99 25.63 10.12 7.65
CA THR A 99 25.98 11.23 8.53
C THR A 99 25.22 11.15 9.86
N ALA A 100 25.72 11.82 10.90
CA ALA A 100 25.02 11.89 12.19
C ALA A 100 23.59 12.50 12.07
N ALA A 101 23.40 13.44 11.14
CA ALA A 101 22.08 14.05 10.90
C ALA A 101 21.11 13.05 10.24
N GLU A 102 21.56 12.25 9.29
CA GLU A 102 20.73 11.22 8.64
C GLU A 102 20.34 10.11 9.63
N ILE A 103 21.28 9.69 10.49
CA ILE A 103 21.00 8.73 11.56
C ILE A 103 19.96 9.30 12.52
N GLN A 104 20.12 10.57 12.92
CA GLN A 104 19.17 11.24 13.82
C GLN A 104 17.78 11.40 13.18
N ASN A 105 17.71 11.65 11.88
CA ASN A 105 16.47 11.82 11.14
C ASN A 105 15.88 10.47 10.65
N ALA A 106 16.62 9.39 10.79
CA ALA A 106 16.30 8.07 10.25
C ALA A 106 15.94 8.11 8.75
N SER A 107 16.67 8.95 7.98
CA SER A 107 16.44 9.12 6.55
C SER A 107 17.71 9.58 5.82
N ALA A 108 17.89 9.11 4.58
CA ALA A 108 18.94 9.54 3.67
C ALA A 108 18.45 9.49 2.22
N THR A 109 19.03 10.31 1.34
CA THR A 109 18.58 10.45 -0.04
C THR A 109 19.71 10.14 -1.01
N PHE A 110 19.43 9.29 -1.98
CA PHE A 110 20.21 9.11 -3.18
C PHE A 110 19.71 10.06 -4.26
N GLU A 111 20.60 10.84 -4.85
CA GLU A 111 20.27 11.86 -5.85
C GLU A 111 20.85 11.50 -7.23
N GLY A 112 20.36 12.14 -8.29
CA GLY A 112 20.90 12.01 -9.64
C GLY A 112 20.63 10.66 -10.30
N LEU A 113 19.62 9.95 -9.84
CA LEU A 113 19.24 8.63 -10.36
C LEU A 113 18.47 8.74 -11.69
N GLU A 114 18.48 7.65 -12.44
CA GLU A 114 17.69 7.55 -13.66
C GLU A 114 16.22 7.40 -13.36
N MET A 115 15.39 8.15 -14.08
CA MET A 115 13.92 8.13 -13.95
C MET A 115 13.33 6.77 -14.35
N GLY A 116 12.29 6.34 -13.64
CA GLY A 116 11.54 5.12 -13.95
C GLY A 116 12.36 3.83 -13.78
N THR A 117 13.45 3.90 -13.01
CA THR A 117 14.43 2.81 -12.89
C THR A 117 14.30 2.13 -11.52
N SER A 118 14.37 0.80 -11.54
CA SER A 118 14.31 -0.02 -10.33
C SER A 118 15.69 -0.22 -9.72
N TYR A 119 15.73 -0.20 -8.41
CA TYR A 119 16.94 -0.38 -7.60
C TYR A 119 16.66 -1.27 -6.40
N ILE A 120 17.72 -1.80 -5.81
CA ILE A 120 17.71 -2.50 -4.53
C ILE A 120 18.52 -1.66 -3.54
N VAL A 121 17.95 -1.38 -2.37
CA VAL A 121 18.66 -0.67 -1.30
C VAL A 121 18.84 -1.58 -0.10
N GLN A 122 20.04 -1.62 0.43
CA GLN A 122 20.38 -2.33 1.65
C GLN A 122 20.87 -1.35 2.72
N ILE A 123 20.49 -1.57 3.98
CA ILE A 123 20.97 -0.82 5.13
C ILE A 123 21.81 -1.70 6.03
N PHE A 124 22.95 -1.16 6.50
CA PHE A 124 23.93 -1.90 7.28
C PHE A 124 24.26 -1.22 8.59
N TYR A 125 24.63 -2.03 9.58
CA TYR A 125 25.41 -1.63 10.75
C TYR A 125 26.76 -2.33 10.68
N ASN A 126 27.80 -1.60 10.30
CA ASN A 126 29.11 -2.16 9.91
C ASN A 126 28.94 -3.20 8.76
N GLU A 127 29.19 -4.47 9.03
CA GLU A 127 29.04 -5.56 8.05
C GLU A 127 27.70 -6.33 8.20
N VAL A 128 26.87 -5.96 9.18
CA VAL A 128 25.61 -6.65 9.46
C VAL A 128 24.48 -6.02 8.66
N LEU A 129 23.84 -6.79 7.80
CA LEU A 129 22.66 -6.38 7.02
C LEU A 129 21.45 -6.23 7.94
N ARG A 130 20.81 -5.06 7.92
CA ARG A 130 19.68 -4.70 8.74
C ARG A 130 18.36 -4.50 7.98
N GLY A 131 18.40 -4.55 6.68
CA GLY A 131 17.20 -4.44 5.82
C GLY A 131 17.56 -4.41 4.35
N THR A 132 16.61 -4.85 3.52
CA THR A 132 16.67 -4.77 2.06
C THR A 132 15.32 -4.32 1.54
N MET A 133 15.30 -3.39 0.59
CA MET A 133 14.08 -2.89 -0.03
C MET A 133 14.28 -2.72 -1.53
N ASP A 134 13.33 -3.25 -2.31
CA ASP A 134 13.19 -2.95 -3.73
C ASP A 134 12.49 -1.60 -3.87
N VAL A 135 13.05 -0.71 -4.66
CA VAL A 135 12.56 0.65 -4.85
C VAL A 135 12.64 1.05 -6.31
N LYS A 136 11.89 2.08 -6.69
CA LYS A 136 11.89 2.58 -8.07
C LYS A 136 11.74 4.09 -8.06
N THR A 137 12.52 4.79 -8.89
CA THR A 137 12.29 6.21 -9.17
C THR A 137 11.00 6.40 -9.96
N SER A 138 10.30 7.51 -9.75
CA SER A 138 9.02 7.80 -10.38
C SER A 138 9.15 8.11 -11.87
N GLY A 139 8.03 8.00 -12.60
CA GLY A 139 7.94 8.29 -14.02
C GLY A 139 8.29 7.12 -14.93
N PHE A 140 8.36 7.38 -16.23
CA PHE A 140 8.75 6.40 -17.23
C PHE A 140 10.17 6.65 -17.72
N ILE A 141 10.97 5.60 -17.83
CA ILE A 141 12.29 5.65 -18.45
C ILE A 141 12.21 6.26 -19.88
N ASN A 142 13.11 7.19 -20.19
CA ASN A 142 13.15 7.90 -21.46
C ASN A 142 11.90 8.73 -21.78
N SER A 143 11.13 9.17 -20.79
CA SER A 143 10.04 10.12 -21.01
C SER A 143 10.56 11.56 -21.06
N VAL A 144 9.78 12.43 -21.73
CA VAL A 144 9.99 13.89 -21.64
C VAL A 144 9.23 14.42 -20.43
N VAL A 145 9.88 15.25 -19.62
CA VAL A 145 9.35 15.77 -18.36
C VAL A 145 8.84 17.19 -18.50
N LEU A 146 7.59 17.42 -18.11
CA LEU A 146 7.08 18.74 -17.76
C LEU A 146 7.16 18.94 -16.25
N ASN A 147 8.04 19.82 -15.78
CA ASN A 147 7.97 20.28 -14.39
C ASN A 147 6.90 21.38 -14.28
N VAL A 148 5.82 21.08 -13.57
CA VAL A 148 4.63 21.93 -13.49
C VAL A 148 4.88 23.10 -12.56
N PRO A 149 4.91 24.37 -13.05
CA PRO A 149 4.98 25.54 -12.18
C PRO A 149 3.72 25.68 -11.31
N GLY A 150 3.87 26.21 -10.09
CA GLY A 150 2.77 26.31 -9.12
C GLY A 150 1.59 27.22 -9.51
N TYR A 151 1.66 27.91 -10.65
CA TYR A 151 0.67 28.89 -11.10
C TYR A 151 -0.07 28.53 -12.38
N ILE A 152 0.19 27.37 -12.99
CA ILE A 152 -0.48 26.97 -14.23
C ILE A 152 -1.77 26.19 -13.98
N GLY A 153 -2.73 26.32 -14.92
CA GLY A 153 -3.98 25.60 -14.93
C GLY A 153 -3.95 24.35 -15.80
N VAL A 154 -5.11 23.71 -15.92
CA VAL A 154 -5.29 22.49 -16.71
C VAL A 154 -5.02 22.72 -18.21
N GLU A 155 -5.30 23.91 -18.72
CA GLU A 155 -5.10 24.28 -20.12
C GLU A 155 -3.63 24.14 -20.54
N ASN A 156 -2.73 24.59 -19.67
CA ASN A 156 -1.29 24.53 -19.95
C ASN A 156 -0.76 23.08 -20.00
N ILE A 157 -1.31 22.22 -19.13
CA ILE A 157 -0.96 20.79 -19.15
C ILE A 157 -1.48 20.14 -20.44
N ASN A 158 -2.72 20.46 -20.82
CA ASN A 158 -3.33 19.94 -22.06
C ASN A 158 -2.60 20.45 -23.31
N GLU A 159 -2.21 21.71 -23.34
CA GLU A 159 -1.41 22.30 -24.43
C GLU A 159 -0.06 21.58 -24.56
N PHE A 160 0.64 21.39 -23.45
CA PHE A 160 1.89 20.62 -23.42
C PHE A 160 1.71 19.21 -23.96
N LEU A 161 0.71 18.46 -23.46
CA LEU A 161 0.46 17.08 -23.91
C LEU A 161 0.11 17.03 -25.41
N THR A 162 -0.67 18.00 -25.93
CA THR A 162 -1.04 18.11 -27.34
C THR A 162 0.18 18.42 -28.20
N GLU A 163 0.99 19.39 -27.82
CA GLU A 163 2.24 19.74 -28.51
C GLU A 163 3.22 18.56 -28.51
N PHE A 164 3.31 17.87 -27.39
CA PHE A 164 4.15 16.70 -27.21
C PHE A 164 3.77 15.57 -28.17
N ALA A 165 2.47 15.21 -28.22
CA ALA A 165 1.93 14.23 -29.18
C ALA A 165 2.17 14.68 -30.63
N GLY A 166 1.96 15.95 -30.95
CA GLY A 166 2.19 16.55 -32.26
C GLY A 166 3.66 16.46 -32.73
N LYS A 167 4.62 16.42 -31.80
CA LYS A 167 6.04 16.19 -32.09
C LYS A 167 6.41 14.72 -32.24
N GLY A 168 5.45 13.80 -32.08
CA GLY A 168 5.64 12.36 -32.21
C GLY A 168 6.28 11.69 -31.01
N TYR A 169 6.40 12.38 -29.87
CA TYR A 169 6.85 11.76 -28.63
C TYR A 169 5.78 10.81 -28.08
N LYS A 170 6.21 9.75 -27.41
CA LYS A 170 5.34 8.66 -26.96
C LYS A 170 5.18 8.58 -25.46
N ARG A 171 6.15 9.09 -24.67
CA ARG A 171 6.18 9.00 -23.22
C ARG A 171 6.31 10.35 -22.58
N ALA A 172 5.36 10.72 -21.72
CA ALA A 172 5.33 11.97 -20.99
C ALA A 172 5.36 11.74 -19.47
N THR A 173 6.08 12.58 -18.76
CA THR A 173 6.02 12.67 -17.29
C THR A 173 5.65 14.09 -16.90
N ILE A 174 4.53 14.25 -16.20
CA ILE A 174 4.04 15.52 -15.66
C ILE A 174 4.41 15.54 -14.19
N ASN A 175 5.43 16.34 -13.83
CA ASN A 175 6.03 16.34 -12.50
C ASN A 175 5.58 17.57 -11.70
N PHE A 176 4.91 17.32 -10.58
CA PHE A 176 4.38 18.32 -9.65
C PHE A 176 5.30 18.47 -8.44
N ALA A 177 5.67 19.70 -8.11
CA ALA A 177 6.59 19.96 -7.01
C ALA A 177 6.02 19.55 -5.64
N ALA A 178 6.89 19.07 -4.75
CA ALA A 178 6.52 18.55 -3.43
C ALA A 178 5.73 19.57 -2.58
N GLY A 179 4.64 19.09 -1.97
CA GLY A 179 3.86 19.85 -1.01
C GLY A 179 3.09 21.06 -1.56
N LEU A 180 3.20 21.33 -2.87
CA LEU A 180 2.43 22.41 -3.52
C LEU A 180 1.01 21.96 -3.85
N GLU A 181 0.16 22.93 -4.16
CA GLU A 181 -1.25 22.73 -4.41
C GLU A 181 -1.67 23.41 -5.72
N TRP A 182 -2.37 22.67 -6.58
CA TRP A 182 -2.95 23.16 -7.83
C TRP A 182 -4.47 23.03 -7.78
N ASN A 183 -5.18 24.10 -8.11
CA ASN A 183 -6.62 24.08 -8.32
C ASN A 183 -6.86 24.07 -9.85
N LEU A 184 -7.00 22.86 -10.40
CA LEU A 184 -6.99 22.67 -11.86
C LEU A 184 -8.34 22.96 -12.51
N GLU A 185 -9.45 22.72 -11.80
CA GLU A 185 -10.85 23.01 -12.23
C GLU A 185 -11.19 22.50 -13.65
N GLY A 186 -10.66 21.35 -14.05
CA GLY A 186 -10.90 20.85 -15.39
C GLY A 186 -10.38 19.44 -15.64
N THR A 187 -10.47 19.03 -16.90
CA THR A 187 -10.04 17.69 -17.34
C THR A 187 -8.66 17.76 -17.99
N ILE A 188 -7.72 17.00 -17.46
CA ILE A 188 -6.47 16.68 -18.16
C ILE A 188 -6.82 15.61 -19.20
N MET A 189 -6.70 15.98 -20.47
CA MET A 189 -6.98 15.10 -21.62
C MET A 189 -5.68 14.52 -22.13
N ILE A 190 -5.57 13.19 -22.12
CA ILE A 190 -4.43 12.49 -22.72
C ILE A 190 -4.72 12.34 -24.21
N PRO A 191 -4.00 13.06 -25.09
CA PRO A 191 -4.31 13.10 -26.51
C PRO A 191 -3.86 11.83 -27.23
N THR A 192 -4.48 11.60 -28.38
CA THR A 192 -4.07 10.54 -29.32
C THR A 192 -2.60 10.65 -29.66
N GLY A 193 -1.89 9.53 -29.60
CA GLY A 193 -0.46 9.45 -29.95
C GLY A 193 0.49 9.36 -28.77
N ILE A 194 0.06 9.70 -27.55
CA ILE A 194 0.78 9.36 -26.33
C ILE A 194 0.51 7.90 -25.98
N GLU A 195 1.56 7.12 -25.78
CA GLU A 195 1.47 5.73 -25.39
C GLU A 195 1.52 5.57 -23.86
N ASP A 196 2.43 6.28 -23.18
CA ASP A 196 2.63 6.19 -21.74
C ASP A 196 2.63 7.59 -21.14
N VAL A 197 1.88 7.80 -20.05
CA VAL A 197 1.89 9.06 -19.30
C VAL A 197 1.96 8.80 -17.81
N SER A 198 2.84 9.54 -17.12
CA SER A 198 2.95 9.52 -15.66
C SER A 198 2.69 10.90 -15.09
N PHE A 199 1.78 10.97 -14.12
CA PHE A 199 1.54 12.14 -13.28
C PHE A 199 2.23 11.89 -11.94
N VAL A 200 3.31 12.61 -11.70
CA VAL A 200 4.20 12.37 -10.55
C VAL A 200 4.12 13.54 -9.59
N GLY A 201 3.85 13.26 -8.34
CA GLY A 201 4.04 14.15 -7.22
C GLY A 201 5.20 13.69 -6.35
N SER A 202 5.35 14.35 -5.23
CA SER A 202 6.29 13.95 -4.18
C SER A 202 5.86 14.54 -2.84
N GLU A 203 6.40 14.00 -1.76
CA GLU A 203 6.19 14.53 -0.42
C GLU A 203 7.20 15.64 -0.10
N ASP A 204 6.75 16.68 0.59
CA ASP A 204 7.64 17.63 1.24
C ASP A 204 8.24 17.06 2.53
N ALA A 205 9.11 17.81 3.18
CA ALA A 205 9.76 17.39 4.44
C ALA A 205 8.78 17.10 5.60
N ARG A 206 7.50 17.48 5.47
CA ARG A 206 6.43 17.26 6.46
C ARG A 206 5.54 16.08 6.10
N GLY A 207 5.83 15.37 5.00
CA GLY A 207 5.01 14.28 4.49
C GLY A 207 3.78 14.76 3.70
N LYS A 208 3.72 16.05 3.29
CA LYS A 208 2.61 16.55 2.48
C LYS A 208 2.87 16.26 1.01
N LEU A 209 1.97 15.51 0.39
CA LEU A 209 1.98 15.23 -1.04
C LEU A 209 1.68 16.49 -1.88
N SER A 210 2.13 16.49 -3.13
CA SER A 210 1.64 17.40 -4.18
C SER A 210 0.14 17.23 -4.34
N GLN A 211 -0.65 18.33 -4.31
CA GLN A 211 -2.11 18.28 -4.27
C GLN A 211 -2.73 18.77 -5.56
N LEU A 212 -3.58 17.96 -6.18
CA LEU A 212 -4.37 18.30 -7.36
C LEU A 212 -5.85 18.36 -6.98
N ASN A 213 -6.40 19.59 -6.94
CA ASN A 213 -7.77 19.83 -6.57
C ASN A 213 -8.65 20.03 -7.80
N LYS A 214 -9.90 19.52 -7.75
CA LYS A 214 -10.90 19.58 -8.80
C LYS A 214 -10.37 19.09 -10.15
N VAL A 215 -9.60 18.01 -10.11
CA VAL A 215 -8.98 17.42 -11.29
C VAL A 215 -9.78 16.25 -11.81
N TYR A 216 -9.87 16.17 -13.13
CA TYR A 216 -10.44 15.05 -13.87
C TYR A 216 -9.44 14.58 -14.91
N PHE A 217 -9.51 13.31 -15.29
CA PHE A 217 -8.66 12.71 -16.31
C PHE A 217 -9.51 11.96 -17.33
N ALA A 218 -9.11 12.07 -18.59
CA ALA A 218 -9.72 11.33 -19.70
C ALA A 218 -8.67 11.03 -20.77
N ILE A 219 -8.94 10.07 -21.65
CA ILE A 219 -8.12 9.72 -22.80
C ILE A 219 -8.93 9.94 -24.07
N GLU A 220 -8.27 10.37 -25.15
CA GLU A 220 -8.97 10.62 -26.43
C GLU A 220 -9.20 9.35 -27.24
N SER A 221 -8.28 8.37 -27.18
CA SER A 221 -8.39 7.16 -27.98
C SER A 221 -7.79 5.94 -27.29
N GLU A 222 -6.49 5.71 -27.48
CA GLU A 222 -5.76 4.59 -26.91
C GLU A 222 -4.52 5.09 -26.19
N VAL A 223 -4.27 4.55 -25.01
CA VAL A 223 -3.05 4.75 -24.22
C VAL A 223 -2.59 3.41 -23.67
N LYS A 224 -1.29 3.17 -23.55
CA LYS A 224 -0.80 1.97 -22.88
C LYS A 224 -0.94 2.13 -21.37
N ASP A 225 -0.07 2.90 -20.76
CA ASP A 225 0.00 3.02 -19.33
C ASP A 225 -0.24 4.46 -18.87
N VAL A 226 -1.12 4.58 -17.87
CA VAL A 226 -1.37 5.83 -17.15
C VAL A 226 -1.00 5.62 -15.69
N ASN A 227 0.03 6.31 -15.22
CA ASN A 227 0.50 6.23 -13.85
C ASN A 227 0.19 7.50 -13.08
N PHE A 228 -0.27 7.31 -11.85
CA PHE A 228 -0.41 8.36 -10.83
C PHE A 228 0.49 7.96 -9.66
N GLU A 229 1.46 8.79 -9.34
CA GLU A 229 2.49 8.46 -8.37
C GLU A 229 2.63 9.58 -7.33
N TYR A 230 2.45 9.25 -6.05
CA TYR A 230 2.66 10.14 -4.90
C TYR A 230 1.92 11.49 -4.99
N LEU A 231 0.67 11.45 -5.42
CA LEU A 231 -0.24 12.59 -5.56
C LEU A 231 -1.40 12.50 -4.57
N SER A 232 -1.80 13.65 -4.03
CA SER A 232 -3.09 13.80 -3.36
C SER A 232 -4.09 14.42 -4.35
N MET A 233 -5.14 13.68 -4.70
CA MET A 233 -6.08 14.06 -5.75
C MET A 233 -7.51 14.12 -5.25
N ASN A 234 -8.27 15.12 -5.68
CA ASN A 234 -9.72 15.16 -5.50
C ASN A 234 -10.43 15.73 -6.74
N SER A 235 -11.65 15.25 -6.99
CA SER A 235 -12.53 15.72 -8.06
C SER A 235 -13.76 16.48 -7.55
N ASP A 236 -13.75 16.91 -6.28
CA ASP A 236 -14.85 17.64 -5.64
C ASP A 236 -16.22 16.95 -5.83
N GLY A 237 -16.25 15.62 -5.70
CA GLY A 237 -17.44 14.80 -5.89
C GLY A 237 -17.75 14.41 -7.34
N GLY A 238 -16.81 14.62 -8.27
CA GLY A 238 -16.91 14.17 -9.65
C GLY A 238 -16.32 12.77 -9.88
N PHE A 239 -16.35 12.32 -11.13
CA PHE A 239 -15.66 11.12 -11.58
C PHE A 239 -14.22 11.49 -11.93
N MET A 240 -13.23 11.02 -11.18
CA MET A 240 -11.85 11.48 -11.32
C MET A 240 -11.22 11.02 -12.64
N PHE A 241 -11.28 9.73 -12.95
CA PHE A 241 -10.81 9.20 -14.23
C PHE A 241 -11.94 8.44 -14.92
N GLN A 242 -12.37 8.95 -16.07
CA GLN A 242 -13.40 8.31 -16.88
C GLN A 242 -12.81 7.81 -18.19
N VAL A 243 -13.14 6.58 -18.54
CA VAL A 243 -12.84 5.96 -19.82
C VAL A 243 -14.15 5.50 -20.45
N GLY A 244 -14.48 6.01 -21.62
CA GLY A 244 -15.67 5.69 -22.39
C GLY A 244 -15.45 4.50 -23.33
N ALA A 245 -15.45 4.75 -24.62
CA ALA A 245 -15.19 3.71 -25.62
C ALA A 245 -13.69 3.53 -25.97
N GLU A 246 -12.83 4.22 -25.24
CA GLU A 246 -11.40 4.25 -25.47
C GLU A 246 -10.73 2.99 -24.92
N LYS A 247 -9.44 2.82 -25.26
CA LYS A 247 -8.62 1.68 -24.86
C LYS A 247 -7.43 2.12 -24.02
N PHE A 248 -7.11 1.28 -23.04
CA PHE A 248 -5.89 1.42 -22.25
C PHE A 248 -5.29 0.04 -21.94
N HIS A 249 -4.00 0.00 -21.62
CA HIS A 249 -3.41 -1.21 -21.09
C HIS A 249 -3.54 -1.21 -19.57
N ASP A 250 -2.82 -0.37 -18.86
CA ASP A 250 -2.88 -0.32 -17.41
C ASP A 250 -3.12 1.10 -16.86
N ILE A 251 -3.93 1.20 -15.80
CA ILE A 251 -4.11 2.42 -14.99
C ILE A 251 -3.57 2.11 -13.60
N ASN A 252 -2.54 2.82 -13.17
CA ASN A 252 -1.81 2.56 -11.95
C ASN A 252 -1.82 3.75 -11.00
N PHE A 253 -2.09 3.50 -9.73
CA PHE A 253 -1.99 4.46 -8.64
C PHE A 253 -1.00 3.91 -7.62
N GLU A 254 0.09 4.64 -7.38
CA GLU A 254 1.14 4.28 -6.43
C GLU A 254 1.34 5.39 -5.40
N GLY A 255 1.20 5.08 -4.12
CA GLY A 255 1.42 6.01 -3.03
C GLY A 255 0.48 7.23 -3.03
N CYS A 256 -0.70 7.13 -3.65
CA CYS A 256 -1.61 8.25 -3.83
C CYS A 256 -2.63 8.39 -2.70
N GLU A 257 -3.03 9.64 -2.42
CA GLU A 257 -4.26 9.94 -1.73
C GLU A 257 -5.36 10.27 -2.74
N VAL A 258 -6.50 9.56 -2.65
CA VAL A 258 -7.68 9.82 -3.47
C VAL A 258 -8.86 10.15 -2.57
N LYS A 259 -9.39 11.37 -2.67
CA LYS A 259 -10.43 11.85 -1.76
C LYS A 259 -11.49 12.69 -2.45
N LYS A 260 -12.70 12.74 -1.88
CA LYS A 260 -13.83 13.52 -2.41
C LYS A 260 -14.12 13.22 -3.88
N VAL A 261 -14.23 11.93 -4.21
CA VAL A 261 -14.54 11.47 -5.56
C VAL A 261 -15.88 10.74 -5.59
N ASN A 262 -16.66 10.87 -6.67
CA ASN A 262 -17.79 9.98 -6.91
C ASN A 262 -17.31 8.59 -7.31
N SER A 263 -16.27 8.54 -8.14
CA SER A 263 -15.53 7.34 -8.50
C SER A 263 -14.10 7.72 -8.82
N ALA A 264 -13.13 6.95 -8.35
CA ALA A 264 -11.74 7.17 -8.74
C ALA A 264 -11.52 6.74 -10.20
N VAL A 265 -12.02 5.56 -10.58
CA VAL A 265 -12.02 5.08 -11.96
C VAL A 265 -13.41 4.64 -12.35
N ARG A 266 -13.89 5.14 -13.48
CA ARG A 266 -15.14 4.76 -14.12
C ARG A 266 -14.92 4.32 -15.55
N LEU A 267 -15.23 3.05 -15.83
CA LEU A 267 -15.27 2.51 -17.20
C LEU A 267 -16.73 2.41 -17.67
N HIS A 268 -17.02 2.90 -18.87
CA HIS A 268 -18.37 2.83 -19.46
C HIS A 268 -18.32 2.77 -20.99
N SER A 269 -19.47 2.60 -21.64
CA SER A 269 -19.63 2.70 -23.10
C SER A 269 -18.72 1.78 -23.91
N GLY A 270 -18.24 0.67 -23.33
CA GLY A 270 -17.40 -0.28 -24.04
C GLY A 270 -15.90 -0.05 -23.91
N ALA A 271 -15.47 0.67 -22.86
CA ALA A 271 -14.04 0.80 -22.53
C ALA A 271 -13.33 -0.56 -22.48
N GLU A 272 -12.14 -0.62 -23.02
CA GLU A 272 -11.30 -1.81 -23.02
C GLU A 272 -9.98 -1.55 -22.28
N GLY A 273 -9.67 -2.35 -21.26
CA GLY A 273 -8.43 -2.25 -20.50
C GLY A 273 -7.88 -3.62 -20.11
N ASN A 274 -6.64 -3.67 -19.65
CA ASN A 274 -6.01 -4.87 -19.11
C ASN A 274 -6.09 -4.88 -17.58
N SER A 275 -5.61 -3.82 -16.91
CA SER A 275 -5.70 -3.74 -15.44
C SER A 275 -5.93 -2.34 -14.88
N ILE A 276 -6.48 -2.32 -13.65
CA ILE A 276 -6.54 -1.14 -12.78
C ILE A 276 -5.88 -1.52 -11.46
N ASN A 277 -4.86 -0.78 -11.05
CA ASN A 277 -4.04 -1.10 -9.89
C ASN A 277 -3.96 0.10 -8.94
N PHE A 278 -4.22 -0.15 -7.65
CA PHE A 278 -3.96 0.76 -6.55
C PHE A 278 -3.02 0.08 -5.58
N ASN A 279 -1.88 0.68 -5.34
CA ASN A 279 -0.91 0.19 -4.37
C ASN A 279 -0.48 1.31 -3.43
N ASN A 280 -0.36 0.99 -2.14
CA ASN A 280 0.10 1.96 -1.12
C ASN A 280 -0.74 3.26 -1.10
N CYS A 281 -2.07 3.17 -1.34
CA CYS A 281 -2.94 4.32 -1.45
C CYS A 281 -3.77 4.58 -0.19
N LEU A 282 -4.12 5.85 0.05
CA LEU A 282 -5.15 6.27 0.99
C LEU A 282 -6.38 6.72 0.19
N VAL A 283 -7.50 6.04 0.38
CA VAL A 283 -8.76 6.40 -0.30
C VAL A 283 -9.80 6.77 0.73
N SER A 284 -10.33 7.99 0.63
CA SER A 284 -11.30 8.47 1.60
C SER A 284 -12.41 9.32 0.97
N ASN A 285 -13.53 9.44 1.68
CA ASN A 285 -14.62 10.32 1.33
C ASN A 285 -15.10 10.13 -0.11
N THR A 286 -15.44 8.87 -0.46
CA THR A 286 -16.03 8.56 -1.76
C THR A 286 -17.54 8.82 -1.74
N GLY A 287 -18.03 9.49 -2.80
CA GLY A 287 -19.38 10.01 -2.89
C GLY A 287 -20.45 9.05 -3.40
N GLY A 288 -21.35 9.53 -4.23
CA GLY A 288 -22.65 8.92 -4.58
C GLY A 288 -22.62 7.63 -5.41
N TRP A 289 -21.46 7.21 -5.94
CA TRP A 289 -21.37 5.97 -6.73
C TRP A 289 -20.45 4.95 -6.02
N SER A 290 -19.42 4.45 -6.69
CA SER A 290 -18.48 3.51 -6.13
C SER A 290 -17.04 3.97 -6.41
N PHE A 291 -16.12 3.66 -5.53
CA PHE A 291 -14.70 3.94 -5.76
C PHE A 291 -14.24 3.40 -7.12
N LEU A 292 -14.61 2.16 -7.44
CA LEU A 292 -14.38 1.52 -8.73
C LEU A 292 -15.72 1.23 -9.40
N ASN A 293 -15.93 1.76 -10.61
CA ASN A 293 -17.17 1.55 -11.36
C ASN A 293 -16.86 1.01 -12.76
N VAL A 294 -17.35 -0.18 -13.07
CA VAL A 294 -17.20 -0.82 -14.38
C VAL A 294 -18.57 -1.18 -14.93
N GLY A 295 -18.98 -0.44 -15.95
CA GLY A 295 -20.27 -0.63 -16.64
C GLY A 295 -20.29 -1.89 -17.50
N SER A 296 -21.49 -2.34 -17.84
CA SER A 296 -21.70 -3.44 -18.78
C SER A 296 -21.11 -3.12 -20.16
N GLY A 297 -20.59 -4.13 -20.86
CA GLY A 297 -19.99 -3.99 -22.17
C GLY A 297 -18.53 -3.56 -22.17
N CYS A 298 -17.94 -3.21 -21.01
CA CYS A 298 -16.53 -2.96 -20.86
C CYS A 298 -15.71 -4.28 -20.79
N THR A 299 -14.42 -4.18 -21.00
CA THR A 299 -13.47 -5.28 -20.81
C THR A 299 -12.37 -4.85 -19.87
N ILE A 300 -12.21 -5.57 -18.76
CA ILE A 300 -11.15 -5.37 -17.78
C ILE A 300 -10.85 -6.70 -17.05
N PRO A 301 -9.81 -7.43 -17.46
CA PRO A 301 -9.44 -8.72 -16.86
C PRO A 301 -9.10 -8.65 -15.37
N SER A 302 -8.46 -7.57 -14.90
CA SER A 302 -7.91 -7.51 -13.55
C SER A 302 -8.12 -6.15 -12.87
N ILE A 303 -8.47 -6.20 -11.58
CA ILE A 303 -8.50 -5.03 -10.69
C ILE A 303 -7.81 -5.40 -9.39
N ASN A 304 -6.74 -4.68 -9.03
CA ASN A 304 -5.95 -4.95 -7.84
C ASN A 304 -5.93 -3.71 -6.92
N VAL A 305 -6.23 -3.92 -5.66
CA VAL A 305 -6.07 -2.92 -4.60
C VAL A 305 -5.23 -3.57 -3.52
N THR A 306 -4.03 -3.03 -3.28
CA THR A 306 -3.04 -3.64 -2.40
C THR A 306 -2.43 -2.62 -1.45
N ASN A 307 -2.04 -3.06 -0.24
CA ASN A 307 -1.29 -2.26 0.72
C ASN A 307 -1.89 -0.88 0.97
N SER A 308 -3.21 -0.79 1.10
CA SER A 308 -3.94 0.47 1.06
C SER A 308 -4.97 0.58 2.19
N THR A 309 -5.26 1.82 2.56
CA THR A 309 -6.33 2.14 3.51
C THR A 309 -7.53 2.73 2.78
N LEU A 310 -8.71 2.18 3.06
CA LEU A 310 -9.99 2.62 2.52
C LEU A 310 -10.90 3.07 3.67
N THR A 311 -11.35 4.32 3.64
CA THR A 311 -12.18 4.88 4.72
C THR A 311 -13.24 5.85 4.21
N GLU A 312 -14.28 6.10 5.02
CA GLU A 312 -15.34 7.08 4.73
C GLU A 312 -16.08 6.86 3.39
N PHE A 313 -16.44 5.63 3.11
CA PHE A 313 -17.21 5.30 1.91
C PHE A 313 -18.71 5.53 2.14
N ASN A 314 -19.34 6.34 1.30
CA ASN A 314 -20.76 6.69 1.40
C ASN A 314 -21.70 5.72 0.68
N THR A 315 -21.21 4.95 -0.30
CA THR A 315 -22.06 4.02 -1.08
C THR A 315 -21.47 2.63 -1.18
N ARG A 316 -20.42 2.45 -1.96
CA ARG A 316 -19.79 1.13 -2.17
C ARG A 316 -18.35 1.27 -2.64
N ILE A 317 -17.56 0.22 -2.41
CA ILE A 317 -16.18 0.16 -2.89
C ILE A 317 -16.16 -0.09 -4.40
N ALA A 318 -16.93 -1.07 -4.88
CA ALA A 318 -16.93 -1.41 -6.29
C ALA A 318 -18.35 -1.72 -6.80
N ASP A 319 -18.62 -1.33 -8.06
CA ASP A 319 -19.78 -1.75 -8.85
C ASP A 319 -19.24 -2.29 -10.18
N ILE A 320 -19.22 -3.62 -10.32
CA ILE A 320 -18.56 -4.32 -11.44
C ILE A 320 -19.59 -5.15 -12.19
N ARG A 321 -19.80 -4.83 -13.47
CA ARG A 321 -20.81 -5.43 -14.34
C ARG A 321 -20.25 -6.35 -15.41
N VAL A 322 -18.97 -6.72 -15.33
CA VAL A 322 -18.25 -7.55 -16.30
C VAL A 322 -17.47 -8.66 -15.60
N LYS A 323 -17.04 -9.66 -16.37
CA LYS A 323 -16.12 -10.68 -15.87
C LYS A 323 -14.77 -10.04 -15.60
N THR A 324 -14.32 -10.13 -14.37
CA THR A 324 -13.10 -9.48 -13.87
C THR A 324 -12.58 -10.26 -12.66
N ASP A 325 -11.28 -10.39 -12.55
CA ASP A 325 -10.61 -10.88 -11.35
C ASP A 325 -10.26 -9.69 -10.45
N ILE A 326 -10.89 -9.61 -9.27
CA ILE A 326 -10.77 -8.50 -8.34
C ILE A 326 -9.99 -8.98 -7.12
N LYS A 327 -8.91 -8.29 -6.79
CA LYS A 327 -8.08 -8.61 -5.62
C LYS A 327 -7.94 -7.42 -4.68
N PHE A 328 -8.28 -7.66 -3.40
CA PHE A 328 -7.98 -6.79 -2.28
C PHE A 328 -7.00 -7.51 -1.36
N LYS A 329 -5.79 -6.97 -1.22
CA LYS A 329 -4.74 -7.60 -0.39
C LYS A 329 -4.08 -6.57 0.52
N ASN A 330 -3.90 -6.93 1.79
CA ASN A 330 -3.31 -6.06 2.80
C ASN A 330 -4.05 -4.72 2.92
N ILE A 331 -5.38 -4.76 3.03
CA ILE A 331 -6.23 -3.58 3.09
C ILE A 331 -6.71 -3.35 4.52
N THR A 332 -6.58 -2.12 4.99
CA THR A 332 -7.28 -1.63 6.18
C THR A 332 -8.53 -0.87 5.74
N LEU A 333 -9.73 -1.43 6.01
CA LEU A 333 -11.01 -0.85 5.65
C LEU A 333 -11.74 -0.41 6.91
N VAL A 334 -12.01 0.91 7.03
CA VAL A 334 -12.46 1.53 8.27
C VAL A 334 -13.57 2.55 8.02
N ASN A 335 -14.47 2.73 8.99
CA ASN A 335 -15.49 3.77 9.00
C ASN A 335 -16.33 3.83 7.72
N ILE A 336 -16.94 2.71 7.38
CA ILE A 336 -17.85 2.62 6.25
C ILE A 336 -19.22 3.22 6.67
N ALA A 337 -19.82 4.06 5.83
CA ALA A 337 -21.03 4.79 6.18
C ALA A 337 -22.24 3.87 6.44
N GLU A 338 -23.08 4.26 7.39
CA GLU A 338 -24.30 3.53 7.81
C GLU A 338 -25.30 3.26 6.66
N LYS A 339 -25.26 4.06 5.60
CA LYS A 339 -26.21 3.98 4.48
C LYS A 339 -25.74 3.11 3.32
N MET A 340 -24.58 2.50 3.42
CA MET A 340 -24.05 1.68 2.37
C MET A 340 -24.88 0.40 2.21
N THR A 341 -25.48 0.22 1.04
CA THR A 341 -26.30 -0.97 0.76
C THR A 341 -25.46 -2.20 0.40
N HIS A 342 -24.27 -2.00 -0.12
CA HIS A 342 -23.35 -3.06 -0.54
C HIS A 342 -21.93 -2.54 -0.58
N LEU A 343 -20.97 -3.26 0.00
CA LEU A 343 -19.51 -2.97 -0.19
C LEU A 343 -19.10 -3.22 -1.63
N TRP A 344 -19.45 -4.38 -2.17
CA TRP A 344 -19.20 -4.74 -3.56
C TRP A 344 -20.51 -5.11 -4.23
N LEU A 345 -20.81 -4.45 -5.33
CA LEU A 345 -21.93 -4.81 -6.20
C LEU A 345 -21.38 -5.51 -7.44
N LEU A 346 -21.47 -6.83 -7.43
CA LEU A 346 -20.89 -7.70 -8.46
C LEU A 346 -21.99 -8.34 -9.27
N ASP A 347 -21.94 -8.24 -10.61
CA ASP A 347 -22.95 -8.82 -11.47
C ASP A 347 -22.81 -10.34 -11.59
N ASN A 348 -23.82 -11.04 -11.13
CA ASN A 348 -23.86 -12.50 -11.12
C ASN A 348 -23.79 -13.14 -12.52
N ASN A 349 -24.28 -12.47 -13.55
CA ASN A 349 -24.29 -13.03 -14.91
C ASN A 349 -22.89 -12.99 -15.55
N SER A 350 -22.09 -11.99 -15.17
CA SER A 350 -20.74 -11.80 -15.68
C SER A 350 -19.68 -12.63 -14.97
N LYS A 351 -20.03 -13.24 -13.82
CA LYS A 351 -19.17 -14.14 -13.03
C LYS A 351 -17.81 -13.54 -12.67
N PRO A 352 -17.75 -12.35 -12.06
CA PRO A 352 -16.50 -11.83 -11.53
C PRO A 352 -16.00 -12.70 -10.38
N THR A 353 -14.69 -12.66 -10.11
CA THR A 353 -14.12 -13.24 -8.89
C THR A 353 -13.71 -12.12 -7.93
N LEU A 354 -13.76 -12.38 -6.62
CA LEU A 354 -13.30 -11.46 -5.59
C LEU A 354 -12.41 -12.22 -4.60
N THR A 355 -11.15 -11.83 -4.53
CA THR A 355 -10.18 -12.34 -3.56
C THR A 355 -9.89 -11.26 -2.53
N ILE A 356 -10.05 -11.60 -1.25
CA ILE A 356 -9.76 -10.75 -0.11
C ILE A 356 -8.69 -11.47 0.72
N GLU A 357 -7.50 -10.90 0.81
CA GLU A 357 -6.34 -11.55 1.43
C GLU A 357 -5.67 -10.60 2.44
N ASN A 358 -5.48 -11.06 3.66
CA ASN A 358 -4.81 -10.29 4.73
C ASN A 358 -5.42 -8.90 4.95
N CYS A 359 -6.75 -8.80 4.98
CA CYS A 359 -7.44 -7.52 5.16
C CYS A 359 -7.98 -7.36 6.59
N ILE A 360 -8.11 -6.12 7.05
CA ILE A 360 -8.80 -5.77 8.28
C ILE A 360 -10.06 -4.96 7.93
N PHE A 361 -11.21 -5.41 8.43
CA PHE A 361 -12.49 -4.70 8.36
C PHE A 361 -12.84 -4.19 9.75
N ALA A 362 -12.92 -2.88 9.93
CA ALA A 362 -13.11 -2.32 11.26
C ALA A 362 -14.14 -1.19 11.30
N GLY A 363 -14.83 -1.10 12.43
CA GLY A 363 -15.69 0.01 12.79
C GLY A 363 -17.17 -0.31 12.78
N PRO A 364 -17.94 0.53 13.46
CA PRO A 364 -19.37 0.37 13.57
C PRO A 364 -20.03 0.73 12.25
N ASN A 365 -20.63 -0.25 11.59
CA ASN A 365 -21.41 -0.04 10.38
C ASN A 365 -22.83 -0.52 10.62
N GLY A 366 -23.79 0.35 10.52
CA GLY A 366 -25.19 0.01 10.73
C GLY A 366 -25.82 -0.70 9.55
N GLY A 367 -26.16 -1.99 9.70
CA GLY A 367 -27.13 -2.69 8.86
C GLY A 367 -26.76 -2.89 7.39
N GLN A 368 -25.49 -3.18 7.08
CA GLN A 368 -25.00 -3.18 5.71
C GLN A 368 -24.78 -4.57 5.13
N LYS A 369 -25.11 -4.70 3.87
CA LYS A 369 -24.78 -5.88 3.06
C LYS A 369 -23.33 -5.78 2.62
N LEU A 370 -22.46 -6.62 3.13
CA LEU A 370 -21.05 -6.56 2.84
C LEU A 370 -20.68 -6.95 1.41
N HIS A 371 -21.48 -7.78 0.77
CA HIS A 371 -21.38 -8.02 -0.66
C HIS A 371 -22.75 -8.27 -1.28
N SER A 372 -22.94 -7.92 -2.54
CA SER A 372 -24.12 -8.23 -3.30
C SER A 372 -23.82 -8.59 -4.72
N THR A 373 -24.62 -9.50 -5.21
CA THR A 373 -24.75 -9.80 -6.62
C THR A 373 -26.16 -9.46 -7.06
N ASN A 374 -26.37 -9.00 -8.28
CA ASN A 374 -27.71 -8.87 -8.84
C ASN A 374 -28.32 -10.26 -9.03
N GLY A 375 -29.19 -10.69 -8.12
CA GLY A 375 -29.83 -11.99 -8.19
C GLY A 375 -29.15 -13.09 -7.34
N ASN A 376 -28.87 -14.24 -7.91
CA ASN A 376 -28.29 -15.39 -7.20
C ASN A 376 -26.79 -15.30 -7.03
N TYR A 377 -26.27 -15.61 -5.83
CA TYR A 377 -24.85 -15.60 -5.48
C TYR A 377 -24.01 -16.71 -6.11
N GLY A 378 -24.64 -17.70 -6.71
CA GLY A 378 -23.99 -18.95 -7.12
C GLY A 378 -22.92 -18.84 -8.18
N ASN A 379 -22.75 -17.66 -8.80
CA ASN A 379 -21.82 -17.48 -9.90
C ASN A 379 -20.66 -16.52 -9.58
N VAL A 380 -20.68 -15.85 -8.43
CA VAL A 380 -19.56 -15.01 -7.96
C VAL A 380 -18.72 -15.83 -7.00
N SER A 381 -17.46 -16.01 -7.32
CA SER A 381 -16.51 -16.66 -6.42
C SER A 381 -15.88 -15.63 -5.50
N ILE A 382 -15.99 -15.84 -4.18
CA ILE A 382 -15.40 -14.97 -3.17
C ILE A 382 -14.53 -15.81 -2.23
N SER A 383 -13.30 -15.36 -1.97
CA SER A 383 -12.37 -15.98 -1.02
C SER A 383 -11.81 -14.96 -0.03
N TYR A 384 -11.58 -15.39 1.22
CA TYR A 384 -11.17 -14.52 2.34
C TYR A 384 -9.96 -15.12 3.07
N GLY A 385 -8.77 -15.03 2.53
CA GLY A 385 -7.55 -15.59 3.15
C GLY A 385 -6.96 -14.66 4.21
N GLY A 386 -6.72 -15.16 5.44
CA GLY A 386 -5.96 -14.44 6.48
C GLY A 386 -6.52 -13.08 6.90
N SER A 387 -7.84 -12.86 6.73
CA SER A 387 -8.48 -11.57 6.97
C SER A 387 -9.22 -11.55 8.32
N TYR A 388 -9.42 -10.34 8.85
CA TYR A 388 -9.95 -10.10 10.18
C TYR A 388 -11.06 -9.04 10.16
N LYS A 389 -11.98 -9.12 11.15
CA LYS A 389 -12.98 -8.09 11.40
C LYS A 389 -13.11 -7.78 12.88
N THR A 390 -13.33 -6.52 13.21
CA THR A 390 -13.60 -6.10 14.59
C THR A 390 -14.99 -6.55 15.04
N ASN A 391 -15.19 -6.67 16.36
CA ASN A 391 -16.46 -7.17 16.92
C ASN A 391 -17.63 -6.17 16.84
N ASP A 392 -17.32 -4.90 16.58
CA ASP A 392 -18.29 -3.82 16.40
C ASP A 392 -18.69 -3.62 14.91
N LEU A 393 -18.11 -4.40 13.99
CA LEU A 393 -18.55 -4.40 12.59
C LEU A 393 -19.94 -5.04 12.50
N VAL A 394 -20.95 -4.22 12.20
CA VAL A 394 -22.34 -4.69 12.02
C VAL A 394 -22.54 -5.19 10.61
N GLU A 395 -22.91 -6.45 10.49
CA GLU A 395 -23.17 -7.14 9.23
C GLU A 395 -24.67 -7.42 9.07
N ASP A 396 -25.22 -7.16 7.89
CA ASP A 396 -26.58 -7.51 7.51
C ASP A 396 -26.66 -8.97 7.04
N SER A 397 -27.74 -9.33 6.40
CA SER A 397 -28.12 -10.67 5.89
C SER A 397 -27.06 -11.40 5.04
N ARG A 398 -25.93 -10.77 4.76
CA ARG A 398 -24.83 -11.29 3.93
C ARG A 398 -23.47 -11.00 4.56
N PRO A 399 -23.16 -11.66 5.68
CA PRO A 399 -21.93 -11.45 6.39
C PRO A 399 -20.73 -11.90 5.57
N LEU A 400 -19.58 -11.32 5.86
CA LEU A 400 -18.29 -11.86 5.46
C LEU A 400 -18.07 -13.18 6.19
N THR A 401 -18.13 -14.28 5.45
CA THR A 401 -17.82 -15.61 5.97
C THR A 401 -16.31 -15.83 5.97
N ASP A 402 -15.82 -16.81 6.74
CA ASP A 402 -14.41 -17.22 6.75
C ASP A 402 -13.40 -16.12 7.11
N ILE A 403 -13.86 -15.08 7.81
CA ILE A 403 -13.05 -14.00 8.37
C ILE A 403 -13.00 -14.16 9.89
N THR A 404 -11.79 -14.04 10.45
CA THR A 404 -11.58 -14.14 11.89
C THR A 404 -12.10 -12.91 12.62
N VAL A 405 -12.99 -13.10 13.60
CA VAL A 405 -13.44 -12.02 14.48
C VAL A 405 -12.34 -11.71 15.48
N VAL A 406 -11.88 -10.47 15.51
CA VAL A 406 -11.00 -9.94 16.56
C VAL A 406 -11.89 -9.61 17.75
N GLY A 407 -11.57 -10.07 18.95
CA GLY A 407 -12.35 -9.77 20.16
C GLY A 407 -12.31 -8.30 20.62
N LEU A 408 -11.92 -7.38 19.72
CA LEU A 408 -11.74 -5.95 19.95
C LEU A 408 -12.68 -5.16 19.01
N ASP A 409 -13.12 -3.99 19.49
CA ASP A 409 -13.73 -2.97 18.63
C ASP A 409 -12.65 -2.13 17.93
N ILE A 410 -13.07 -1.20 17.10
CA ILE A 410 -12.18 -0.31 16.35
C ILE A 410 -11.25 0.47 17.27
N TYR A 411 -11.75 0.95 18.42
CA TYR A 411 -10.97 1.72 19.41
C TYR A 411 -10.07 0.84 20.27
N GLY A 412 -10.39 -0.42 20.44
CA GLY A 412 -9.52 -1.42 21.08
C GLY A 412 -8.35 -1.85 20.19
N LEU A 413 -8.57 -1.87 18.88
CA LEU A 413 -7.58 -2.33 17.90
C LEU A 413 -6.60 -1.24 17.49
N PHE A 414 -7.08 -0.04 17.15
CA PHE A 414 -6.26 1.05 16.61
C PHE A 414 -5.95 2.16 17.62
N VAL A 415 -4.85 2.88 17.40
CA VAL A 415 -4.35 3.95 18.29
C VAL A 415 -5.34 5.12 18.37
N ASP A 416 -5.67 5.74 17.23
CA ASP A 416 -6.61 6.86 17.17
C ASP A 416 -7.40 6.86 15.84
N PRO A 417 -8.32 5.91 15.66
CA PRO A 417 -9.04 5.77 14.39
C PRO A 417 -9.97 6.95 14.08
N ALA A 418 -10.35 7.74 15.08
CA ALA A 418 -11.16 8.94 14.89
C ALA A 418 -10.40 10.06 14.14
N ASN A 419 -9.08 10.09 14.27
CA ASN A 419 -8.19 11.04 13.62
C ASN A 419 -7.37 10.40 12.48
N GLY A 420 -7.73 9.18 12.06
CA GLY A 420 -7.08 8.50 10.92
C GLY A 420 -5.77 7.80 11.26
N ASP A 421 -5.47 7.60 12.53
CA ASP A 421 -4.32 6.79 12.98
C ASP A 421 -4.76 5.35 13.21
N PHE A 422 -4.45 4.50 12.24
CA PHE A 422 -4.80 3.08 12.25
C PHE A 422 -3.63 2.17 12.64
N HIS A 423 -2.59 2.69 13.29
CA HIS A 423 -1.57 1.84 13.90
C HIS A 423 -2.20 0.89 14.91
N ILE A 424 -1.78 -0.35 14.89
CA ILE A 424 -2.24 -1.36 15.84
C ILE A 424 -1.74 -0.96 17.24
N LYS A 425 -2.65 -0.91 18.22
CA LYS A 425 -2.28 -0.58 19.61
C LYS A 425 -1.25 -1.57 20.15
N PRO A 426 -0.15 -1.08 20.76
CA PRO A 426 0.77 -1.93 21.49
C PRO A 426 0.03 -2.77 22.54
N GLY A 427 0.24 -4.07 22.52
CA GLY A 427 -0.41 -4.98 23.48
C GLY A 427 -1.88 -5.32 23.20
N ALA A 428 -2.45 -4.94 22.07
CA ALA A 428 -3.81 -5.32 21.66
C ALA A 428 -4.01 -6.85 21.53
N GLY A 429 -2.93 -7.61 21.41
CA GLY A 429 -3.01 -9.08 21.25
C GLY A 429 -3.60 -9.51 19.91
N PHE A 430 -3.54 -8.64 18.91
CA PHE A 430 -4.06 -8.92 17.58
C PHE A 430 -3.17 -9.90 16.82
N ALA A 431 -3.72 -11.06 16.46
CA ALA A 431 -2.98 -12.13 15.80
C ALA A 431 -2.51 -11.78 14.37
N GLY A 432 -3.10 -10.78 13.75
CA GLY A 432 -2.75 -10.30 12.40
C GLY A 432 -1.69 -9.18 12.39
N THR A 433 -1.13 -8.82 13.54
CA THR A 433 -0.10 -7.75 13.61
C THR A 433 1.08 -8.06 12.70
N GLY A 434 1.46 -7.09 11.84
CA GLY A 434 2.55 -7.23 10.87
C GLY A 434 2.23 -8.13 9.67
N VAL A 435 0.98 -8.63 9.53
CA VAL A 435 0.57 -9.55 8.46
C VAL A 435 -0.68 -9.05 7.74
N ALA A 436 -1.68 -8.56 8.48
CA ALA A 436 -2.96 -8.16 7.94
C ALA A 436 -3.19 -6.65 8.06
N GLY A 437 -3.84 -6.08 7.06
CA GLY A 437 -4.06 -4.64 6.94
C GLY A 437 -2.99 -3.95 6.09
N ASP A 438 -3.13 -2.65 5.95
CA ASP A 438 -2.17 -1.81 5.23
C ASP A 438 -0.84 -1.76 6.01
N PRO A 439 0.29 -2.12 5.37
CA PRO A 439 1.60 -2.17 6.03
C PRO A 439 2.08 -0.86 6.65
N ARG A 440 1.54 0.29 6.20
CA ARG A 440 1.89 1.60 6.79
C ARG A 440 1.53 1.74 8.28
N TRP A 441 0.65 0.88 8.77
CA TRP A 441 0.14 0.90 10.13
C TRP A 441 0.76 -0.17 11.07
N PHE A 442 1.81 -0.84 10.62
CA PHE A 442 2.53 -1.87 11.38
C PHE A 442 3.54 -1.30 12.35
#